data_24efcd1c2d1e66b2ce6f9d4fc384cb81
#
_entry.id   24efcd1c2d1e66b2ce6f9d4fc384cb81
#
_cell.length_a   1.000
_cell.length_b   1.000
_cell.length_c   1.000
_cell.angle_alpha   90.00
_cell.angle_beta   90.00
_cell.angle_gamma   90.00
#
_symmetry.space_group_name_H-M   'P 1'
#
loop_
_entity.id
_entity.type
_entity.pdbx_description
1 polymer ?
#
loop_
_entity_poly.entity_id
_entity_poly.type
_entity_poly.pdbx_seq_one_letter_code
_entity_poly.pdbx_strand_id
1 'polypeptide(L)'
;MPCTYNIFDERVEAGCLVATLARGAQKRVSLANARAVATLQYGFVVANTAFVCGTWLWPPRAWWWTWAMYGVTELVAVGLAWQLLGIARAGDDLAQAGMTADMFDVVYLTWFVHVGTALVSARLWWTYAVIPASRLALAYTHLLPSGW
;
A
#
# COMPACT_ATOMS: atom_id res chain seq x y z
N MET A 1 -33.13 14.42 1.62
CA MET A 1 -34.58 14.35 1.88
C MET A 1 -34.79 13.28 2.93
N PRO A 2 -35.49 13.55 4.02
CA PRO A 2 -35.82 12.51 5.00
C PRO A 2 -36.84 11.56 4.38
N CYS A 3 -36.64 10.25 4.60
CA CYS A 3 -37.65 9.26 4.21
C CYS A 3 -38.90 9.49 5.03
N THR A 4 -39.96 9.97 4.42
CA THR A 4 -41.26 10.10 5.03
C THR A 4 -41.90 8.73 5.19
N TYR A 5 -42.27 8.41 6.41
CA TYR A 5 -42.93 7.16 6.82
C TYR A 5 -44.30 7.03 6.15
N ASN A 6 -44.45 6.02 5.29
CA ASN A 6 -45.74 5.65 4.72
C ASN A 6 -45.99 4.17 5.04
N ILE A 7 -47.00 3.91 5.87
CA ILE A 7 -47.32 2.63 6.52
C ILE A 7 -47.70 1.52 5.51
N PHE A 8 -47.84 1.82 4.23
CA PHE A 8 -48.37 0.88 3.21
C PHE A 8 -47.35 0.39 2.16
N ASP A 9 -46.05 0.73 2.29
CA ASP A 9 -45.08 0.33 1.25
C ASP A 9 -43.77 -0.23 1.83
N GLU A 10 -43.83 -1.50 2.26
CA GLU A 10 -42.65 -2.27 2.75
C GLU A 10 -41.44 -2.24 1.78
N ARG A 11 -41.71 -2.09 0.46
CA ARG A 11 -40.64 -2.00 -0.55
C ARG A 11 -39.91 -0.67 -0.51
N VAL A 12 -40.62 0.40 -0.24
CA VAL A 12 -40.02 1.75 -0.13
C VAL A 12 -39.19 1.85 1.14
N GLU A 13 -39.65 1.26 2.24
CA GLU A 13 -38.88 1.21 3.49
C GLU A 13 -37.60 0.38 3.34
N ALA A 14 -37.69 -0.79 2.74
CA ALA A 14 -36.53 -1.64 2.46
C ALA A 14 -35.51 -0.91 1.55
N GLY A 15 -35.97 -0.22 0.51
CA GLY A 15 -35.11 0.57 -0.38
C GLY A 15 -34.46 1.75 0.34
N CYS A 16 -35.16 2.43 1.23
CA CYS A 16 -34.62 3.53 2.03
C CYS A 16 -33.58 3.04 3.03
N LEU A 17 -33.84 1.92 3.71
CA LEU A 17 -32.90 1.30 4.65
C LEU A 17 -31.61 0.86 3.92
N VAL A 18 -31.72 0.20 2.78
CA VAL A 18 -30.57 -0.21 1.97
C VAL A 18 -29.75 1.00 1.52
N ALA A 19 -30.41 2.09 1.09
CA ALA A 19 -29.74 3.30 0.66
C ALA A 19 -28.99 4.00 1.83
N THR A 20 -29.55 3.99 3.03
CA THR A 20 -28.91 4.58 4.23
C THR A 20 -27.72 3.74 4.69
N LEU A 21 -27.84 2.41 4.66
CA LEU A 21 -26.75 1.50 4.99
C LEU A 21 -25.60 1.61 3.97
N ALA A 22 -25.91 1.69 2.68
CA ALA A 22 -24.91 1.86 1.62
C ALA A 22 -24.13 3.18 1.78
N ARG A 23 -24.82 4.30 2.09
CA ARG A 23 -24.15 5.59 2.38
C ARG A 23 -23.26 5.51 3.61
N GLY A 24 -23.68 4.78 4.64
CA GLY A 24 -22.90 4.58 5.86
C GLY A 24 -21.62 3.77 5.58
N ALA A 25 -21.73 2.72 4.78
CA ALA A 25 -20.58 1.89 4.36
C ALA A 25 -19.60 2.71 3.52
N GLN A 26 -20.07 3.44 2.51
CA GLN A 26 -19.24 4.27 1.65
C GLN A 26 -18.50 5.37 2.43
N LYS A 27 -19.12 5.97 3.44
CA LYS A 27 -18.45 6.94 4.30
C LYS A 27 -17.33 6.31 5.14
N ARG A 28 -17.51 5.07 5.60
CA ARG A 28 -16.46 4.34 6.33
C ARG A 28 -15.26 4.03 5.41
N VAL A 29 -15.51 3.55 4.19
CA VAL A 29 -14.46 3.30 3.19
C VAL A 29 -13.70 4.58 2.87
N SER A 30 -14.38 5.70 2.63
CA SER A 30 -13.71 6.98 2.31
C SER A 30 -12.82 7.48 3.47
N LEU A 31 -13.24 7.30 4.72
CA LEU A 31 -12.43 7.65 5.89
C LEU A 31 -11.23 6.72 6.06
N ALA A 32 -11.39 5.42 5.81
CA ALA A 32 -10.30 4.45 5.83
C ALA A 32 -9.25 4.77 4.74
N ASN A 33 -9.71 5.04 3.52
CA ASN A 33 -8.86 5.43 2.40
C ASN A 33 -8.09 6.73 2.69
N ALA A 34 -8.76 7.74 3.27
CA ALA A 34 -8.10 9.00 3.63
C ALA A 34 -6.96 8.78 4.64
N ARG A 35 -7.17 7.89 5.63
CA ARG A 35 -6.11 7.53 6.59
C ARG A 35 -4.96 6.77 5.92
N ALA A 36 -5.27 5.81 5.04
CA ALA A 36 -4.25 5.06 4.30
C ALA A 36 -3.40 5.98 3.42
N VAL A 37 -4.02 6.90 2.69
CA VAL A 37 -3.34 7.91 1.88
C VAL A 37 -2.46 8.83 2.74
N ALA A 38 -2.96 9.30 3.88
CA ALA A 38 -2.16 10.13 4.80
C ALA A 38 -0.95 9.34 5.31
N THR A 39 -1.11 8.07 5.68
CA THR A 39 -0.01 7.19 6.11
C THR A 39 1.03 7.03 5.02
N LEU A 40 0.61 6.83 3.75
CA LEU A 40 1.53 6.77 2.61
C LEU A 40 2.33 8.06 2.47
N GLN A 41 1.68 9.23 2.51
CA GLN A 41 2.36 10.52 2.36
C GLN A 41 3.38 10.76 3.48
N TYR A 42 2.99 10.55 4.74
CA TYR A 42 3.90 10.70 5.88
C TYR A 42 5.05 9.69 5.82
N GLY A 43 4.76 8.45 5.46
CA GLY A 43 5.77 7.40 5.33
C GLY A 43 6.83 7.74 4.28
N PHE A 44 6.42 8.25 3.11
CA PHE A 44 7.35 8.73 2.08
C PHE A 44 8.25 9.86 2.61
N VAL A 45 7.66 10.87 3.25
CA VAL A 45 8.44 11.99 3.81
C VAL A 45 9.45 11.49 4.83
N VAL A 46 9.02 10.65 5.76
CA VAL A 46 9.89 10.13 6.84
C VAL A 46 10.98 9.23 6.27
N ALA A 47 10.65 8.27 5.41
CA ALA A 47 11.62 7.33 4.85
C ALA A 47 12.68 8.04 3.99
N ASN A 48 12.25 8.96 3.14
CA ASN A 48 13.15 9.72 2.28
C ASN A 48 14.04 10.69 3.07
N THR A 49 13.48 11.37 4.06
CA THR A 49 14.26 12.23 4.94
C THR A 49 15.32 11.42 5.70
N ALA A 50 14.93 10.27 6.27
CA ALA A 50 15.84 9.39 6.98
C ALA A 50 16.95 8.86 6.06
N PHE A 51 16.63 8.47 4.81
CA PHE A 51 17.62 8.02 3.84
C PHE A 51 18.62 9.14 3.49
N VAL A 52 18.13 10.32 3.13
CA VAL A 52 18.98 11.46 2.76
C VAL A 52 19.87 11.89 3.93
N CYS A 53 19.28 12.08 5.12
CA CYS A 53 20.05 12.47 6.30
C CYS A 53 21.07 11.39 6.70
N GLY A 54 20.66 10.11 6.69
CA GLY A 54 21.53 9.00 7.04
C GLY A 54 22.72 8.87 6.10
N THR A 55 22.50 8.93 4.79
CA THR A 55 23.58 8.86 3.79
C THR A 55 24.48 10.10 3.79
N TRP A 56 23.98 11.22 4.26
CA TRP A 56 24.78 12.44 4.44
C TRP A 56 25.69 12.36 5.67
N LEU A 57 25.19 11.82 6.78
CA LEU A 57 25.94 11.63 8.01
C LEU A 57 26.96 10.48 7.90
N TRP A 58 26.60 9.42 7.21
CA TRP A 58 27.42 8.23 6.98
C TRP A 58 27.48 7.89 5.50
N PRO A 59 28.35 8.58 4.72
CA PRO A 59 28.43 8.36 3.27
C PRO A 59 28.83 6.92 2.95
N PRO A 60 28.03 6.21 2.14
CA PRO A 60 28.32 4.83 1.76
C PRO A 60 29.55 4.74 0.85
N ARG A 61 30.34 3.65 0.97
CA ARG A 61 31.55 3.43 0.13
C ARG A 61 31.25 3.44 -1.37
N ALA A 62 30.09 2.93 -1.77
CA ALA A 62 29.61 2.92 -3.17
C ALA A 62 28.50 3.97 -3.35
N TRP A 63 28.85 5.23 -3.18
CA TRP A 63 27.94 6.39 -3.22
C TRP A 63 26.98 6.36 -4.43
N TRP A 64 27.52 6.28 -5.65
CA TRP A 64 26.73 6.35 -6.87
C TRP A 64 25.76 5.14 -7.00
N TRP A 65 26.20 3.94 -6.60
CA TRP A 65 25.38 2.73 -6.62
C TRP A 65 24.20 2.84 -5.65
N THR A 66 24.46 3.31 -4.45
CA THR A 66 23.42 3.50 -3.43
C THR A 66 22.34 4.47 -3.90
N TRP A 67 22.76 5.59 -4.50
CA TRP A 67 21.81 6.56 -5.04
C TRP A 67 21.08 6.07 -6.29
N ALA A 68 21.73 5.29 -7.15
CA ALA A 68 21.08 4.67 -8.30
C ALA A 68 20.00 3.67 -7.87
N MET A 69 20.33 2.79 -6.92
CA MET A 69 19.36 1.82 -6.37
C MET A 69 18.20 2.53 -5.66
N TYR A 70 18.49 3.56 -4.86
CA TYR A 70 17.47 4.40 -4.23
C TYR A 70 16.53 5.01 -5.29
N GLY A 71 17.06 5.64 -6.32
CA GLY A 71 16.25 6.28 -7.35
C GLY A 71 15.34 5.29 -8.09
N VAL A 72 15.84 4.11 -8.45
CA VAL A 72 15.04 3.09 -9.14
C VAL A 72 13.93 2.55 -8.24
N THR A 73 14.26 2.21 -6.99
CA THR A 73 13.27 1.63 -6.06
C THR A 73 12.24 2.66 -5.62
N GLU A 74 12.64 3.92 -5.46
CA GLU A 74 11.74 5.03 -5.14
C GLU A 74 10.76 5.30 -6.28
N LEU A 75 11.22 5.27 -7.55
CA LEU A 75 10.33 5.42 -8.70
C LEU A 75 9.26 4.32 -8.74
N VAL A 76 9.62 3.08 -8.43
CA VAL A 76 8.65 1.98 -8.34
C VAL A 76 7.65 2.23 -7.21
N ALA A 77 8.14 2.60 -6.02
CA ALA A 77 7.27 2.87 -4.87
C ALA A 77 6.32 4.04 -5.11
N VAL A 78 6.80 5.13 -5.72
CA VAL A 78 5.97 6.28 -6.10
C VAL A 78 4.94 5.88 -7.16
N GLY A 79 5.31 5.08 -8.15
CA GLY A 79 4.38 4.57 -9.16
C GLY A 79 3.24 3.74 -8.55
N LEU A 80 3.57 2.84 -7.60
CA LEU A 80 2.58 2.06 -6.87
C LEU A 80 1.69 2.94 -5.98
N ALA A 81 2.28 3.91 -5.27
CA ALA A 81 1.51 4.87 -4.47
C ALA A 81 0.57 5.70 -5.33
N TRP A 82 0.98 6.09 -6.53
CA TRP A 82 0.14 6.80 -7.49
C TRP A 82 -1.07 5.96 -7.91
N GLN A 83 -0.87 4.67 -8.18
CA GLN A 83 -1.96 3.73 -8.49
C GLN A 83 -2.91 3.58 -7.29
N LEU A 84 -2.39 3.41 -6.07
CA LEU A 84 -3.20 3.35 -4.85
C LEU A 84 -4.03 4.62 -4.65
N LEU A 85 -3.45 5.79 -4.93
CA LEU A 85 -4.20 7.06 -4.91
C LEU A 85 -5.32 7.08 -5.96
N GLY A 86 -5.08 6.52 -7.14
CA GLY A 86 -6.10 6.38 -8.19
C GLY A 86 -7.29 5.54 -7.72
N ILE A 87 -7.02 4.37 -7.12
CA ILE A 87 -8.02 3.46 -6.56
C ILE A 87 -8.81 4.16 -5.45
N ALA A 88 -8.12 4.85 -4.53
CA ALA A 88 -8.77 5.61 -3.46
C ALA A 88 -9.71 6.70 -3.98
N ARG A 89 -9.32 7.42 -5.05
CA ARG A 89 -10.13 8.46 -5.69
C ARG A 89 -11.34 7.89 -6.44
N ALA A 90 -11.23 6.68 -6.97
CA ALA A 90 -12.34 5.96 -7.57
C ALA A 90 -13.40 5.54 -6.53
N GLY A 91 -13.06 5.58 -5.24
CA GLY A 91 -13.94 5.22 -4.13
C GLY A 91 -13.90 3.74 -3.78
N ASP A 92 -12.97 3.00 -4.37
CA ASP A 92 -12.75 1.58 -4.05
C ASP A 92 -12.06 1.43 -2.70
N ASP A 93 -12.28 0.30 -2.04
CA ASP A 93 -11.71 0.01 -0.73
C ASP A 93 -10.24 -0.42 -0.86
N LEU A 94 -9.32 0.41 -0.35
CA LEU A 94 -7.90 0.10 -0.29
C LEU A 94 -7.56 -1.04 0.67
N ALA A 95 -8.45 -1.36 1.63
CA ALA A 95 -8.26 -2.47 2.56
C ALA A 95 -8.64 -3.82 1.96
N GLN A 96 -9.09 -3.85 0.70
CA GLN A 96 -9.47 -5.08 0.02
C GLN A 96 -8.24 -5.99 -0.14
N ALA A 97 -8.40 -7.26 0.27
CA ALA A 97 -7.35 -8.26 0.10
C ALA A 97 -7.07 -8.51 -1.41
N GLY A 98 -5.79 -8.68 -1.75
CA GLY A 98 -5.35 -8.92 -3.12
C GLY A 98 -4.28 -7.94 -3.58
N MET A 99 -4.38 -7.48 -4.82
CA MET A 99 -3.35 -6.66 -5.46
C MET A 99 -3.03 -5.35 -4.70
N THR A 100 -4.02 -4.73 -4.05
CA THR A 100 -3.80 -3.53 -3.23
C THR A 100 -2.94 -3.81 -2.01
N ALA A 101 -3.14 -4.94 -1.33
CA ALA A 101 -2.31 -5.36 -0.20
C ALA A 101 -0.86 -5.59 -0.63
N ASP A 102 -0.65 -6.27 -1.77
CA ASP A 102 0.69 -6.48 -2.33
C ASP A 102 1.40 -5.16 -2.67
N MET A 103 0.67 -4.16 -3.18
CA MET A 103 1.24 -2.83 -3.46
C MET A 103 1.69 -2.13 -2.18
N PHE A 104 0.91 -2.20 -1.10
CA PHE A 104 1.31 -1.66 0.21
C PHE A 104 2.55 -2.36 0.76
N ASP A 105 2.62 -3.69 0.65
CA ASP A 105 3.77 -4.46 1.12
C ASP A 105 5.06 -4.04 0.42
N VAL A 106 5.01 -3.83 -0.90
CA VAL A 106 6.17 -3.35 -1.67
C VAL A 106 6.58 -1.95 -1.23
N VAL A 107 5.63 -1.04 -1.02
CA VAL A 107 5.92 0.33 -0.56
C VAL A 107 6.54 0.31 0.84
N TYR A 108 5.98 -0.43 1.79
CA TYR A 108 6.51 -0.53 3.15
C TYR A 108 7.88 -1.19 3.19
N LEU A 109 8.09 -2.23 2.38
CA LEU A 109 9.41 -2.84 2.25
C LEU A 109 10.43 -1.85 1.70
N THR A 110 10.05 -1.03 0.72
CA THR A 110 10.91 0.01 0.17
C THR A 110 11.34 0.99 1.26
N TRP A 111 10.42 1.49 2.08
CA TRP A 111 10.76 2.37 3.20
C TRP A 111 11.68 1.69 4.21
N PHE A 112 11.38 0.44 4.56
CA PHE A 112 12.23 -0.34 5.47
C PHE A 112 13.64 -0.48 4.94
N VAL A 113 13.81 -0.81 3.66
CA VAL A 113 15.12 -0.96 3.03
C VAL A 113 15.86 0.39 2.96
N HIS A 114 15.17 1.47 2.60
CA HIS A 114 15.78 2.81 2.53
C HIS A 114 16.30 3.25 3.90
N VAL A 115 15.47 3.20 4.92
CA VAL A 115 15.85 3.58 6.29
C VAL A 115 16.95 2.65 6.82
N GLY A 116 16.78 1.34 6.65
CA GLY A 116 17.76 0.36 7.10
C GLY A 116 19.10 0.49 6.38
N THR A 117 19.10 0.75 5.07
CA THR A 117 20.34 0.95 4.29
C THR A 117 21.10 2.19 4.75
N ALA A 118 20.37 3.27 5.07
CA ALA A 118 20.97 4.51 5.53
C ALA A 118 21.55 4.40 6.96
N LEU A 119 20.87 3.64 7.85
CA LEU A 119 21.23 3.61 9.27
C LEU A 119 22.07 2.39 9.68
N VAL A 120 21.92 1.26 8.98
CA VAL A 120 22.51 -0.02 9.39
C VAL A 120 23.54 -0.52 8.39
N SER A 121 23.14 -0.88 7.17
CA SER A 121 24.05 -1.47 6.19
C SER A 121 23.47 -1.50 4.77
N ALA A 122 24.33 -1.22 3.79
CA ALA A 122 24.02 -1.37 2.37
C ALA A 122 23.65 -2.83 1.95
N ARG A 123 23.93 -3.83 2.80
CA ARG A 123 23.52 -5.22 2.53
C ARG A 123 22.02 -5.41 2.54
N LEU A 124 21.24 -4.50 3.14
CA LEU A 124 19.78 -4.56 3.14
C LEU A 124 19.15 -4.43 1.74
N TRP A 125 19.89 -3.98 0.74
CA TRP A 125 19.42 -4.05 -0.65
C TRP A 125 19.06 -5.47 -1.11
N TRP A 126 19.68 -6.51 -0.55
CA TRP A 126 19.36 -7.90 -0.85
C TRP A 126 17.96 -8.33 -0.37
N THR A 127 17.35 -7.58 0.52
CA THR A 127 15.97 -7.85 1.00
C THR A 127 14.95 -7.77 -0.15
N TYR A 128 15.22 -6.98 -1.19
CA TYR A 128 14.36 -6.96 -2.38
C TYR A 128 14.31 -8.29 -3.12
N ALA A 129 15.31 -9.14 -2.99
CA ALA A 129 15.31 -10.48 -3.57
C ALA A 129 14.29 -11.41 -2.88
N VAL A 130 13.87 -11.08 -1.66
CA VAL A 130 12.87 -11.87 -0.89
C VAL A 130 11.50 -11.81 -1.57
N ILE A 131 11.11 -10.68 -2.20
CA ILE A 131 9.81 -10.52 -2.85
C ILE A 131 9.64 -11.53 -4.01
N PRO A 132 10.49 -11.54 -5.05
CA PRO A 132 10.34 -12.51 -6.12
C PRO A 132 10.57 -13.95 -5.64
N ALA A 133 11.47 -14.17 -4.69
CA ALA A 133 11.72 -15.51 -4.14
C ALA A 133 10.48 -16.10 -3.45
N SER A 134 9.80 -15.33 -2.62
CA SER A 134 8.57 -15.78 -1.95
C SER A 134 7.44 -16.07 -2.94
N ARG A 135 7.28 -15.25 -3.98
CA ARG A 135 6.26 -15.46 -5.03
C ARG A 135 6.57 -16.68 -5.88
N LEU A 136 7.85 -16.90 -6.23
CA LEU A 136 8.28 -18.10 -6.94
C LEU A 136 8.08 -19.36 -6.10
N ALA A 137 8.38 -19.32 -4.81
CA ALA A 137 8.14 -20.43 -3.89
C ALA A 137 6.66 -20.79 -3.80
N LEU A 138 5.77 -19.77 -3.66
CA LEU A 138 4.32 -19.99 -3.65
C LEU A 138 3.81 -20.55 -5.00
N ALA A 139 4.28 -20.00 -6.13
CA ALA A 139 3.90 -20.52 -7.43
C ALA A 139 4.35 -21.98 -7.62
N TYR A 140 5.55 -22.31 -7.15
CA TYR A 140 6.08 -23.67 -7.21
C TYR A 140 5.24 -24.63 -6.37
N THR A 141 4.81 -24.26 -5.16
CA THR A 141 3.93 -25.11 -4.33
C THR A 141 2.55 -25.33 -4.96
N HIS A 142 2.04 -24.34 -5.71
CA HIS A 142 0.77 -24.47 -6.43
C HIS A 142 0.88 -25.30 -7.72
N LEU A 143 2.06 -25.36 -8.33
CA LEU A 143 2.31 -26.13 -9.55
C LEU A 143 2.65 -27.61 -9.28
N LEU A 144 3.09 -27.92 -8.05
CA LEU A 144 3.26 -29.32 -7.64
C LEU A 144 1.88 -29.92 -7.39
N PRO A 145 1.43 -30.90 -8.18
CA PRO A 145 0.19 -31.58 -7.88
C PRO A 145 0.33 -32.22 -6.50
N SER A 146 -0.66 -31.96 -5.64
CA SER A 146 -0.81 -32.62 -4.33
C SER A 146 -1.12 -34.10 -4.54
N GLY A 147 -0.13 -34.84 -5.00
CA GLY A 147 -0.24 -36.25 -5.29
C GLY A 147 0.87 -37.01 -4.60
N TRP A 148 0.68 -37.26 -3.30
CA TRP A 148 1.21 -38.42 -2.55
C TRP A 148 0.33 -38.62 -1.34
#